data_7aef82f55651516c3b77dae3972474c0
#
_entry.id   7aef82f55651516c3b77dae3972474c0
#
_cell.length_a   1.000
_cell.length_b   1.000
_cell.length_c   1.000
_cell.angle_alpha   90.00
_cell.angle_beta   90.00
_cell.angle_gamma   90.00
#
_symmetry.space_group_name_H-M   'P 1'
#
loop_
_entity.id
_entity.type
_entity.pdbx_description
1 polymer ?
#
loop_
_entity_poly.entity_id
_entity_poly.type
_entity_poly.pdbx_seq_one_letter_code
_entity_poly.pdbx_strand_id
1 'polypeptide(L)'
;MRTTFHQETEEGVYNSQIRGEHFNLHVLGHISPDIDYRIRHSFSKKGFDEKNMFNGTDIMYINWRASEKWSFLFGKYAVLIGGYEYDAAPIDVYYYSKFCNNIYQGFTFGASAAYHFSENQSLVAQICNSPLSMGNPTLYAYNLAWNGQILPWWKTIWSVNMVEDQSRNFINYFSLGNHFEYGDAMLDIDIMNRAGLSQKRFLFSDMTLISKFIWAVGNWNICAKAGYEWNDISNVRDDGSAYDVVIAPGTEYVYAGCGLEWFPFGRDKVRLHAVYYSDSEKHRNNFELGATWRVNIITRR
;
A
#
# COMPACT_ATOMS: atom_id res chain seq x y z
N MET A 1 9.08 3.93 -14.58
CA MET A 1 8.54 5.30 -14.72
C MET A 1 7.12 5.24 -15.24
N ARG A 2 6.21 6.11 -14.74
CA ARG A 2 4.85 6.28 -15.29
C ARG A 2 4.64 7.73 -15.68
N THR A 3 4.10 7.97 -16.88
CA THR A 3 3.67 9.28 -17.39
C THR A 3 2.23 9.17 -17.81
N THR A 4 1.41 10.15 -17.42
CA THR A 4 -0.04 10.09 -17.57
C THR A 4 -0.59 11.43 -18.06
N PHE A 5 -1.49 11.40 -19.04
CA PHE A 5 -2.48 12.45 -19.24
C PHE A 5 -3.61 12.21 -18.26
N HIS A 6 -3.83 13.15 -17.39
CA HIS A 6 -4.86 13.10 -16.35
C HIS A 6 -5.89 14.19 -16.61
N GLN A 7 -7.15 13.80 -16.54
CA GLN A 7 -8.31 14.66 -16.64
C GLN A 7 -9.18 14.46 -15.41
N GLU A 8 -9.53 15.54 -14.74
CA GLU A 8 -10.36 15.53 -13.56
C GLU A 8 -11.52 16.51 -13.72
N THR A 9 -12.70 16.10 -13.26
CA THR A 9 -13.87 16.97 -13.11
C THR A 9 -14.32 16.88 -11.66
N GLU A 10 -14.27 17.98 -10.92
CA GLU A 10 -14.69 18.10 -9.54
C GLU A 10 -15.68 19.25 -9.41
N GLU A 11 -16.90 18.99 -8.89
CA GLU A 11 -17.98 19.98 -8.73
C GLU A 11 -18.25 20.82 -10.02
N GLY A 12 -18.07 20.20 -11.18
CA GLY A 12 -18.25 20.87 -12.48
C GLY A 12 -17.02 21.66 -12.97
N VAL A 13 -15.95 21.73 -12.21
CA VAL A 13 -14.68 22.32 -12.61
C VAL A 13 -13.83 21.28 -13.32
N TYR A 14 -13.40 21.61 -14.53
CA TYR A 14 -12.59 20.73 -15.37
C TYR A 14 -11.11 21.12 -15.29
N ASN A 15 -10.26 20.12 -15.04
CA ASN A 15 -8.82 20.25 -15.07
C ASN A 15 -8.19 19.14 -15.92
N SER A 16 -7.14 19.44 -16.66
CA SER A 16 -6.36 18.44 -17.38
C SER A 16 -4.88 18.77 -17.36
N GLN A 17 -4.05 17.73 -17.29
CA GLN A 17 -2.59 17.90 -17.30
C GLN A 17 -1.87 16.63 -17.77
N ILE A 18 -0.67 16.82 -18.31
CA ILE A 18 0.29 15.72 -18.51
C ILE A 18 1.29 15.78 -17.36
N ARG A 19 1.48 14.66 -16.67
CA ARG A 19 2.38 14.59 -15.50
C ARG A 19 3.22 13.32 -15.49
N GLY A 20 4.42 13.40 -14.93
CA GLY A 20 5.20 12.25 -14.50
C GLY A 20 4.80 11.88 -13.08
N GLU A 21 4.37 10.65 -12.85
CA GLU A 21 3.87 10.24 -11.54
C GLU A 21 4.89 9.46 -10.73
N HIS A 22 5.56 8.51 -11.36
CA HIS A 22 6.52 7.64 -10.69
C HIS A 22 7.82 7.55 -11.49
N PHE A 23 8.91 7.95 -10.85
CA PHE A 23 10.25 7.70 -11.35
C PHE A 23 11.10 7.14 -10.21
N ASN A 24 11.31 5.83 -10.23
CA ASN A 24 12.01 5.11 -9.17
C ASN A 24 13.26 4.41 -9.71
N LEU A 25 14.35 4.49 -8.94
CA LEU A 25 15.54 3.67 -9.12
C LEU A 25 15.52 2.54 -8.09
N HIS A 26 15.69 1.31 -8.56
CA HIS A 26 15.81 0.13 -7.70
C HIS A 26 17.23 -0.44 -7.83
N VAL A 27 17.86 -0.69 -6.71
CA VAL A 27 19.13 -1.40 -6.62
C VAL A 27 18.90 -2.63 -5.73
N LEU A 28 19.17 -3.79 -6.28
CA LEU A 28 19.06 -5.06 -5.57
C LEU A 28 20.37 -5.83 -5.71
N GLY A 29 20.76 -6.55 -4.68
CA GLY A 29 21.97 -7.36 -4.72
C GLY A 29 22.13 -8.23 -3.49
N HIS A 30 23.23 -8.97 -3.47
CA HIS A 30 23.63 -9.84 -2.38
C HIS A 30 24.96 -9.35 -1.80
N ILE A 31 25.05 -9.33 -0.48
CA ILE A 31 26.32 -9.09 0.26
C ILE A 31 27.01 -10.46 0.45
N SER A 32 26.20 -11.50 0.71
CA SER A 32 26.62 -12.90 0.83
C SER A 32 25.47 -13.78 0.35
N PRO A 33 25.65 -15.13 0.26
CA PRO A 33 24.54 -16.04 -0.10
C PRO A 33 23.30 -15.90 0.79
N ASP A 34 23.50 -15.48 2.04
CA ASP A 34 22.41 -15.39 3.05
C ASP A 34 21.97 -13.95 3.32
N ILE A 35 22.62 -12.95 2.72
CA ILE A 35 22.33 -11.54 2.97
C ILE A 35 22.03 -10.80 1.68
N ASP A 36 20.79 -10.39 1.53
CA ASP A 36 20.31 -9.56 0.42
C ASP A 36 20.16 -8.12 0.87
N TYR A 37 20.28 -7.18 -0.07
CA TYR A 37 19.91 -5.79 0.16
C TYR A 37 19.00 -5.26 -0.94
N ARG A 38 18.18 -4.28 -0.58
CA ARG A 38 17.33 -3.56 -1.53
C ARG A 38 17.30 -2.09 -1.20
N ILE A 39 17.46 -1.26 -2.24
CA ILE A 39 17.31 0.19 -2.17
C ILE A 39 16.30 0.58 -3.26
N ARG A 40 15.31 1.41 -2.92
CA ARG A 40 14.41 2.08 -3.86
C ARG A 40 14.38 3.56 -3.55
N HIS A 41 14.83 4.37 -4.50
CA HIS A 41 14.75 5.83 -4.42
C HIS A 41 13.74 6.35 -5.42
N SER A 42 12.81 7.21 -4.95
CA SER A 42 11.76 7.86 -5.75
C SER A 42 12.18 9.28 -6.08
N PHE A 43 12.41 9.57 -7.36
CA PHE A 43 12.73 10.91 -7.85
C PHE A 43 11.49 11.78 -8.07
N SER A 44 10.29 11.21 -8.01
CA SER A 44 9.02 11.92 -8.14
C SER A 44 8.49 12.50 -6.82
N LYS A 45 9.09 12.14 -5.69
CA LYS A 45 8.79 12.75 -4.39
C LYS A 45 9.59 14.05 -4.22
N LYS A 46 9.06 15.04 -3.50
CA LYS A 46 9.69 16.35 -3.20
C LYS A 46 10.98 16.26 -2.36
N GLY A 47 11.72 15.16 -2.48
CA GLY A 47 12.94 14.92 -1.70
C GLY A 47 14.18 15.71 -2.15
N PHE A 48 14.15 16.31 -3.35
CA PHE A 48 15.29 17.12 -3.81
C PHE A 48 15.34 18.53 -3.21
N ASP A 49 14.20 19.06 -2.77
CA ASP A 49 14.11 20.37 -2.10
C ASP A 49 14.34 20.28 -0.59
N GLU A 50 14.35 19.07 -0.03
CA GLU A 50 14.56 18.80 1.38
C GLU A 50 16.01 18.39 1.63
N LYS A 51 16.60 18.91 2.70
CA LYS A 51 17.99 18.61 3.13
C LYS A 51 18.23 17.12 3.49
N ASN A 52 17.22 16.27 3.35
CA ASN A 52 17.28 14.85 3.72
C ASN A 52 16.90 13.94 2.56
N MET A 53 17.90 13.36 1.91
CA MET A 53 17.72 12.39 0.81
C MET A 53 16.92 11.13 1.22
N PHE A 54 16.84 10.81 2.52
CA PHE A 54 16.06 9.66 3.00
C PHE A 54 14.56 9.82 2.81
N ASN A 55 14.05 11.05 2.63
CA ASN A 55 12.62 11.26 2.36
C ASN A 55 12.22 10.71 0.97
N GLY A 56 13.10 10.79 -0.02
CA GLY A 56 12.90 10.17 -1.34
C GLY A 56 13.21 8.67 -1.38
N THR A 57 13.89 8.12 -0.36
CA THR A 57 14.22 6.69 -0.30
C THR A 57 13.14 5.95 0.45
N ASP A 58 12.27 5.24 -0.26
CA ASP A 58 11.17 4.48 0.33
C ASP A 58 11.67 3.17 0.95
N ILE A 59 12.60 2.49 0.28
CA ILE A 59 13.12 1.20 0.70
C ILE A 59 14.64 1.29 0.79
N MET A 60 15.18 0.86 1.93
CA MET A 60 16.61 0.70 2.15
C MET A 60 16.80 -0.29 3.29
N TYR A 61 16.96 -1.56 2.96
CA TYR A 61 17.11 -2.60 3.96
C TYR A 61 18.15 -3.65 3.59
N ILE A 62 18.58 -4.39 4.60
CA ILE A 62 19.23 -5.69 4.48
C ILE A 62 18.26 -6.76 4.98
N ASN A 63 18.28 -7.91 4.33
CA ASN A 63 17.52 -9.11 4.71
C ASN A 63 18.52 -10.26 4.93
N TRP A 64 18.58 -10.78 6.12
CA TRP A 64 19.44 -11.89 6.51
C TRP A 64 18.63 -13.17 6.69
N ARG A 65 18.90 -14.17 5.89
CA ARG A 65 18.37 -15.55 6.02
C ARG A 65 19.25 -16.31 6.99
N ALA A 66 18.94 -16.24 8.28
CA ALA A 66 19.73 -16.88 9.33
C ALA A 66 19.58 -18.41 9.30
N SER A 67 18.49 -18.95 8.77
CA SER A 67 18.24 -20.37 8.53
C SER A 67 17.11 -20.55 7.51
N GLU A 68 16.78 -21.80 7.17
CA GLU A 68 15.59 -22.11 6.33
C GLU A 68 14.27 -21.61 6.94
N LYS A 69 14.22 -21.51 8.29
CA LYS A 69 13.01 -21.10 9.01
C LYS A 69 13.00 -19.65 9.46
N TRP A 70 14.15 -18.98 9.56
CA TRP A 70 14.24 -17.65 10.12
C TRP A 70 14.90 -16.67 9.17
N SER A 71 14.25 -15.54 8.96
CA SER A 71 14.86 -14.37 8.32
C SER A 71 14.61 -13.10 9.14
N PHE A 72 15.57 -12.19 9.06
CA PHE A 72 15.55 -10.91 9.77
C PHE A 72 15.78 -9.79 8.77
N LEU A 73 14.96 -8.73 8.87
CA LEU A 73 15.08 -7.58 8.01
C LEU A 73 15.30 -6.33 8.87
N PHE A 74 16.26 -5.50 8.45
CA PHE A 74 16.63 -4.28 9.15
C PHE A 74 16.76 -3.13 8.16
N GLY A 75 16.17 -1.98 8.47
CA GLY A 75 16.24 -0.78 7.66
C GLY A 75 14.92 -0.08 7.45
N LYS A 76 14.80 0.64 6.34
CA LYS A 76 13.59 1.36 5.95
C LYS A 76 12.79 0.52 4.95
N TYR A 77 11.54 0.22 5.26
CA TYR A 77 10.65 -0.57 4.41
C TYR A 77 9.19 -0.35 4.81
N ALA A 78 8.25 -1.00 4.10
CA ALA A 78 6.84 -0.85 4.36
C ALA A 78 6.47 -1.28 5.78
N VAL A 79 5.62 -0.50 6.43
CA VAL A 79 4.96 -0.93 7.66
C VAL A 79 4.06 -2.11 7.32
N LEU A 80 4.12 -3.20 8.10
CA LEU A 80 3.39 -4.43 7.81
C LEU A 80 1.91 -4.32 8.21
N ILE A 81 1.18 -3.42 7.52
CA ILE A 81 -0.27 -3.39 7.57
C ILE A 81 -0.75 -4.27 6.42
N GLY A 82 -1.55 -5.30 6.70
CA GLY A 82 -2.03 -6.23 5.70
C GLY A 82 -2.93 -5.55 4.66
N GLY A 83 -3.13 -6.23 3.53
CA GLY A 83 -3.94 -5.75 2.42
C GLY A 83 -3.15 -5.67 1.12
N TYR A 84 -3.78 -6.08 0.04
CA TYR A 84 -3.15 -6.12 -1.30
C TYR A 84 -3.03 -4.73 -1.93
N GLU A 85 -3.94 -3.80 -1.61
CA GLU A 85 -3.77 -2.41 -2.06
C GLU A 85 -2.54 -1.76 -1.42
N TYR A 86 -2.38 -1.97 -0.10
CA TYR A 86 -1.28 -1.37 0.66
C TYR A 86 0.08 -1.98 0.28
N ASP A 87 0.12 -3.29 0.00
CA ASP A 87 1.33 -4.00 -0.42
C ASP A 87 1.69 -3.73 -1.90
N ALA A 88 0.74 -3.29 -2.70
CA ALA A 88 0.94 -3.03 -4.12
C ALA A 88 2.03 -1.96 -4.37
N ALA A 89 2.83 -2.18 -5.40
CA ALA A 89 3.78 -1.16 -5.81
C ALA A 89 3.03 0.11 -6.29
N PRO A 90 3.40 1.32 -5.83
CA PRO A 90 2.69 2.56 -6.19
C PRO A 90 2.49 2.77 -7.70
N ILE A 91 3.41 2.28 -8.51
CA ILE A 91 3.33 2.36 -9.97
C ILE A 91 2.23 1.47 -10.58
N ASP A 92 1.69 0.51 -9.81
CA ASP A 92 0.65 -0.43 -10.23
C ASP A 92 -0.73 -0.06 -9.65
N VAL A 93 -0.83 1.07 -8.94
CA VAL A 93 -2.09 1.61 -8.40
C VAL A 93 -2.40 2.93 -9.11
N TYR A 94 -3.59 3.05 -9.69
CA TYR A 94 -4.02 4.26 -10.39
C TYR A 94 -4.73 5.22 -9.43
N TYR A 95 -5.52 4.69 -8.51
CA TYR A 95 -6.19 5.45 -7.45
C TYR A 95 -6.24 4.64 -6.16
N TYR A 96 -6.17 5.35 -5.04
CA TYR A 96 -6.06 4.77 -3.71
C TYR A 96 -7.34 5.00 -2.90
N SER A 97 -7.57 4.11 -1.93
CA SER A 97 -8.46 4.36 -0.78
C SER A 97 -8.01 5.60 -0.01
N LYS A 98 -8.91 6.22 0.75
CA LYS A 98 -8.54 7.25 1.72
C LYS A 98 -7.56 6.72 2.75
N PHE A 99 -7.73 5.48 3.17
CA PHE A 99 -6.79 4.82 4.06
C PHE A 99 -5.36 4.89 3.54
N CYS A 100 -5.09 4.44 2.32
CA CYS A 100 -3.75 4.48 1.75
C CYS A 100 -3.24 5.90 1.46
N ASN A 101 -4.14 6.83 1.09
CA ASN A 101 -3.77 8.23 0.83
C ASN A 101 -3.43 9.00 2.11
N ASN A 102 -4.11 8.72 3.22
CA ASN A 102 -4.01 9.49 4.45
C ASN A 102 -3.00 8.94 5.44
N ILE A 103 -2.43 7.75 5.21
CA ILE A 103 -1.27 7.30 5.99
C ILE A 103 -0.09 8.22 5.69
N TYR A 104 0.39 8.94 6.72
CA TYR A 104 1.46 9.92 6.58
C TYR A 104 2.75 9.32 6.01
N GLN A 105 3.14 8.14 6.48
CA GLN A 105 4.38 7.50 6.10
C GLN A 105 4.26 5.97 6.05
N GLY A 106 3.97 5.42 4.89
CA GLY A 106 3.86 3.97 4.68
C GLY A 106 5.19 3.21 4.72
N PHE A 107 6.35 3.90 4.68
CA PHE A 107 7.70 3.31 4.72
C PHE A 107 8.49 3.94 5.85
N THR A 108 8.88 3.15 6.85
CA THR A 108 9.55 3.61 8.06
C THR A 108 10.77 2.76 8.40
N PHE A 109 11.66 3.27 9.25
CA PHE A 109 12.77 2.49 9.79
C PHE A 109 12.27 1.52 10.84
N GLY A 110 12.81 0.30 10.80
CA GLY A 110 12.46 -0.74 11.74
C GLY A 110 13.25 -2.03 11.57
N ALA A 111 12.80 -3.04 12.30
CA ALA A 111 13.29 -4.39 12.22
C ALA A 111 12.12 -5.37 12.19
N SER A 112 12.29 -6.49 11.50
CA SER A 112 11.36 -7.60 11.54
C SER A 112 12.04 -8.94 11.63
N ALA A 113 11.34 -9.90 12.23
CA ALA A 113 11.69 -11.30 12.26
C ALA A 113 10.57 -12.10 11.61
N ALA A 114 10.89 -12.92 10.62
CA ALA A 114 9.95 -13.80 9.95
C ALA A 114 10.25 -15.26 10.31
N TYR A 115 9.22 -15.99 10.68
CA TYR A 115 9.25 -17.44 10.82
C TYR A 115 8.52 -18.09 9.66
N HIS A 116 9.22 -18.93 8.90
CA HIS A 116 8.70 -19.63 7.74
C HIS A 116 8.27 -21.04 8.15
N PHE A 117 6.96 -21.29 8.17
CA PHE A 117 6.40 -22.64 8.42
C PHE A 117 6.59 -23.55 7.22
N SER A 118 6.52 -22.96 6.01
CA SER A 118 6.73 -23.57 4.72
C SER A 118 7.14 -22.49 3.70
N GLU A 119 7.35 -22.86 2.46
CA GLU A 119 7.65 -21.92 1.36
C GLU A 119 6.55 -20.86 1.15
N ASN A 120 5.29 -21.22 1.47
CA ASN A 120 4.12 -20.39 1.22
C ASN A 120 3.44 -19.88 2.51
N GLN A 121 4.08 -20.03 3.67
CA GLN A 121 3.50 -19.69 4.97
C GLN A 121 4.54 -19.03 5.86
N SER A 122 4.32 -17.79 6.25
CA SER A 122 5.20 -17.10 7.18
C SER A 122 4.44 -16.20 8.15
N LEU A 123 4.93 -16.13 9.37
CA LEU A 123 4.51 -15.18 10.39
C LEU A 123 5.63 -14.17 10.58
N VAL A 124 5.32 -12.88 10.47
CA VAL A 124 6.29 -11.80 10.53
C VAL A 124 5.93 -10.87 11.67
N ALA A 125 6.84 -10.70 12.63
CA ALA A 125 6.76 -9.68 13.67
C ALA A 125 7.64 -8.49 13.26
N GLN A 126 7.12 -7.27 13.38
CA GLN A 126 7.84 -6.03 13.07
C GLN A 126 7.69 -5.01 14.19
N ILE A 127 8.79 -4.33 14.50
CA ILE A 127 8.79 -3.06 15.23
C ILE A 127 9.39 -1.98 14.32
N CYS A 128 8.71 -0.84 14.20
CA CYS A 128 9.17 0.26 13.35
C CYS A 128 8.70 1.61 13.89
N ASN A 129 9.22 2.72 13.34
CA ASN A 129 8.63 4.03 13.63
C ASN A 129 7.17 4.06 13.16
N SER A 130 6.32 4.74 13.91
CA SER A 130 4.91 4.82 13.60
C SER A 130 4.66 5.49 12.23
N PRO A 131 3.82 4.92 11.36
CA PRO A 131 3.40 5.56 10.12
C PRO A 131 2.56 6.83 10.35
N LEU A 132 2.04 7.04 11.56
CA LEU A 132 1.29 8.22 11.98
C LEU A 132 2.15 9.25 12.72
N SER A 133 3.48 9.07 12.74
CA SER A 133 4.40 9.88 13.53
C SER A 133 4.54 11.34 13.09
N MET A 134 4.17 11.68 11.86
CA MET A 134 4.35 13.02 11.27
C MET A 134 5.76 13.60 11.52
N GLY A 135 6.79 12.74 11.47
CA GLY A 135 8.19 13.08 11.69
C GLY A 135 8.65 13.00 13.16
N ASN A 136 7.79 12.62 14.12
CA ASN A 136 8.21 12.36 15.49
C ASN A 136 8.87 10.97 15.60
N PRO A 137 10.20 10.87 15.81
CA PRO A 137 10.90 9.58 15.79
C PRO A 137 10.69 8.73 17.04
N THR A 138 9.97 9.23 18.05
CA THR A 138 9.76 8.54 19.34
C THR A 138 8.44 7.77 19.40
N LEU A 139 7.70 7.72 18.30
CA LEU A 139 6.45 6.95 18.17
C LEU A 139 6.72 5.66 17.39
N TYR A 140 6.11 4.57 17.82
CA TYR A 140 6.36 3.25 17.28
C TYR A 140 5.10 2.56 16.79
N ALA A 141 5.29 1.57 15.93
CA ALA A 141 4.28 0.60 15.54
C ALA A 141 4.80 -0.82 15.78
N TYR A 142 3.91 -1.68 16.25
CA TYR A 142 4.14 -3.10 16.50
C TYR A 142 3.18 -3.89 15.62
N ASN A 143 3.73 -4.71 14.76
CA ASN A 143 2.96 -5.37 13.72
C ASN A 143 3.22 -6.88 13.79
N LEU A 144 2.15 -7.65 13.61
CA LEU A 144 2.20 -9.08 13.42
C LEU A 144 1.41 -9.42 12.16
N ALA A 145 2.09 -9.94 11.14
CA ALA A 145 1.49 -10.26 9.86
C ALA A 145 1.68 -11.73 9.52
N TRP A 146 0.63 -12.37 9.02
CA TRP A 146 0.65 -13.68 8.43
C TRP A 146 0.52 -13.59 6.92
N ASN A 147 1.56 -14.01 6.21
CA ASN A 147 1.54 -14.20 4.77
C ASN A 147 1.32 -15.69 4.50
N GLY A 148 0.19 -16.03 3.90
CA GLY A 148 -0.21 -17.41 3.76
C GLY A 148 -0.81 -17.75 2.41
N GLN A 149 -0.76 -19.04 2.08
CA GLN A 149 -1.51 -19.63 1.00
C GLN A 149 -2.42 -20.69 1.61
N ILE A 150 -3.70 -20.39 1.76
CA ILE A 150 -4.70 -21.30 2.36
C ILE A 150 -5.04 -22.41 1.37
N LEU A 151 -5.22 -22.05 0.09
CA LEU A 151 -5.45 -22.95 -1.03
C LEU A 151 -4.58 -22.52 -2.21
N PRO A 152 -4.32 -23.36 -3.21
CA PRO A 152 -3.52 -22.97 -4.39
C PRO A 152 -3.98 -21.69 -5.08
N TRP A 153 -5.27 -21.39 -4.99
CA TRP A 153 -5.92 -20.23 -5.61
C TRP A 153 -6.29 -19.13 -4.60
N TRP A 154 -5.96 -19.30 -3.29
CA TRP A 154 -6.27 -18.31 -2.24
C TRP A 154 -5.04 -18.01 -1.39
N LYS A 155 -4.49 -16.80 -1.56
CA LYS A 155 -3.38 -16.24 -0.80
C LYS A 155 -3.89 -15.15 0.15
N THR A 156 -3.19 -14.95 1.25
CA THR A 156 -3.60 -14.00 2.30
C THR A 156 -2.43 -13.15 2.77
N ILE A 157 -2.73 -11.90 3.15
CA ILE A 157 -1.88 -11.00 3.92
C ILE A 157 -2.74 -10.47 5.06
N TRP A 158 -2.73 -11.16 6.19
CA TRP A 158 -3.51 -10.76 7.36
C TRP A 158 -2.60 -10.17 8.42
N SER A 159 -3.05 -9.11 9.08
CA SER A 159 -2.25 -8.48 10.14
C SER A 159 -3.07 -7.97 11.30
N VAL A 160 -2.39 -7.89 12.44
CA VAL A 160 -2.81 -7.18 13.64
C VAL A 160 -1.72 -6.17 13.95
N ASN A 161 -2.10 -4.91 14.11
CA ASN A 161 -1.17 -3.80 14.25
C ASN A 161 -1.57 -2.93 15.43
N MET A 162 -0.59 -2.48 16.21
CA MET A 162 -0.72 -1.47 17.23
C MET A 162 0.15 -0.27 16.82
N VAL A 163 -0.49 0.84 16.45
CA VAL A 163 0.18 2.00 15.86
C VAL A 163 -0.01 3.20 16.79
N GLU A 164 1.08 3.77 17.29
CA GLU A 164 1.03 4.99 18.10
C GLU A 164 0.69 6.21 17.24
N ASP A 165 -0.29 6.99 17.68
CA ASP A 165 -0.63 8.30 17.12
C ASP A 165 0.20 9.44 17.75
N GLN A 166 -0.03 10.69 17.31
CA GLN A 166 0.64 11.88 17.82
C GLN A 166 0.42 12.12 19.34
N SER A 167 -0.68 11.61 19.87
CA SER A 167 -1.05 11.72 21.30
C SER A 167 -0.51 10.54 22.14
N ARG A 168 0.34 9.69 21.55
CA ARG A 168 0.87 8.45 22.15
C ARG A 168 -0.20 7.44 22.55
N ASN A 169 -1.35 7.47 21.86
CA ASN A 169 -2.36 6.45 21.99
C ASN A 169 -2.20 5.41 20.88
N PHE A 170 -2.59 4.17 21.17
CA PHE A 170 -2.59 3.12 20.16
C PHE A 170 -3.92 3.09 19.40
N ILE A 171 -3.78 3.04 18.06
CA ILE A 171 -4.84 2.60 17.17
C ILE A 171 -4.49 1.18 16.74
N ASN A 172 -5.47 0.28 16.84
CA ASN A 172 -5.31 -1.10 16.40
C ASN A 172 -5.90 -1.23 15.00
N TYR A 173 -5.12 -1.78 14.08
CA TYR A 173 -5.55 -2.15 12.75
C TYR A 173 -5.64 -3.66 12.66
N PHE A 174 -6.79 -4.17 12.21
CA PHE A 174 -7.04 -5.56 11.87
C PHE A 174 -7.28 -5.62 10.37
N SER A 175 -6.34 -6.15 9.63
CA SER A 175 -6.40 -6.20 8.18
C SER A 175 -6.45 -7.63 7.68
N LEU A 176 -7.38 -7.91 6.78
CA LEU A 176 -7.58 -9.19 6.13
C LEU A 176 -7.50 -8.99 4.62
N GLY A 177 -6.28 -9.04 4.07
CA GLY A 177 -6.04 -9.04 2.64
C GLY A 177 -6.19 -10.43 2.06
N ASN A 178 -7.02 -10.60 1.06
CA ASN A 178 -7.28 -11.86 0.38
C ASN A 178 -7.08 -11.70 -1.13
N HIS A 179 -6.35 -12.63 -1.72
CA HIS A 179 -6.08 -12.70 -3.14
C HIS A 179 -6.53 -14.05 -3.69
N PHE A 180 -7.40 -14.01 -4.68
CA PHE A 180 -7.95 -15.17 -5.34
C PHE A 180 -7.50 -15.19 -6.80
N GLU A 181 -6.99 -16.33 -7.24
CA GLU A 181 -6.58 -16.58 -8.62
C GLU A 181 -7.39 -17.74 -9.20
N TYR A 182 -8.07 -17.50 -10.32
CA TYR A 182 -8.77 -18.54 -11.06
C TYR A 182 -8.55 -18.38 -12.56
N GLY A 183 -7.70 -19.23 -13.14
CA GLY A 183 -7.27 -19.10 -14.53
C GLY A 183 -6.58 -17.75 -14.77
N ASP A 184 -7.14 -16.97 -15.69
CA ASP A 184 -6.63 -15.64 -16.05
C ASP A 184 -7.28 -14.51 -15.23
N ALA A 185 -8.15 -14.84 -14.27
CA ALA A 185 -8.84 -13.89 -13.43
C ALA A 185 -8.21 -13.82 -12.03
N MET A 186 -8.07 -12.61 -11.50
CA MET A 186 -7.58 -12.31 -10.15
C MET A 186 -8.55 -11.37 -9.44
N LEU A 187 -8.79 -11.63 -8.15
CA LEU A 187 -9.63 -10.81 -7.29
C LEU A 187 -8.93 -10.58 -5.97
N ASP A 188 -8.63 -9.31 -5.65
CA ASP A 188 -8.19 -8.88 -4.33
C ASP A 188 -9.38 -8.37 -3.53
N ILE A 189 -9.46 -8.75 -2.26
CA ILE A 189 -10.44 -8.23 -1.29
C ILE A 189 -9.69 -7.89 -0.02
N ASP A 190 -9.64 -6.60 0.33
CA ASP A 190 -9.08 -6.09 1.56
C ASP A 190 -10.19 -5.62 2.50
N ILE A 191 -10.15 -6.09 3.73
CA ILE A 191 -11.05 -5.71 4.81
C ILE A 191 -10.19 -5.19 5.94
N MET A 192 -10.39 -3.95 6.36
CA MET A 192 -9.62 -3.35 7.44
C MET A 192 -10.54 -2.70 8.44
N ASN A 193 -10.37 -3.07 9.71
CA ASN A 193 -11.02 -2.45 10.86
C ASN A 193 -9.99 -1.68 11.68
N ARG A 194 -10.30 -0.45 12.04
CA ARG A 194 -9.47 0.40 12.90
C ARG A 194 -10.20 0.70 14.19
N ALA A 195 -9.48 0.68 15.32
CA ALA A 195 -10.07 1.02 16.61
C ALA A 195 -9.04 1.45 17.64
N GLY A 196 -9.34 2.51 18.39
CA GLY A 196 -8.62 2.85 19.62
C GLY A 196 -8.92 1.85 20.73
N LEU A 197 -7.97 1.60 21.65
CA LEU A 197 -8.15 0.63 22.74
C LEU A 197 -9.33 0.96 23.68
N SER A 198 -9.65 2.24 23.87
CA SER A 198 -10.75 2.70 24.71
C SER A 198 -12.06 2.97 23.95
N GLN A 199 -12.09 2.66 22.65
CA GLN A 199 -13.26 2.92 21.82
C GLN A 199 -14.44 2.02 22.19
N LYS A 200 -15.64 2.60 22.37
CA LYS A 200 -16.83 1.87 22.79
C LYS A 200 -17.27 0.78 21.81
N ARG A 201 -17.16 1.06 20.51
CA ARG A 201 -17.46 0.09 19.42
C ARG A 201 -16.15 -0.26 18.71
N PHE A 202 -15.55 -1.35 19.13
CA PHE A 202 -14.25 -1.77 18.63
C PHE A 202 -14.30 -2.36 17.20
N LEU A 203 -15.38 -3.04 16.84
CA LEU A 203 -15.55 -3.66 15.53
C LEU A 203 -16.61 -2.95 14.69
N PHE A 204 -16.38 -2.87 13.38
CA PHE A 204 -17.32 -2.41 12.35
C PHE A 204 -17.78 -0.95 12.48
N SER A 205 -17.07 -0.11 13.24
CA SER A 205 -17.41 1.31 13.35
C SER A 205 -16.44 2.22 12.60
N ASP A 206 -15.25 1.73 12.29
CA ASP A 206 -14.24 2.38 11.46
C ASP A 206 -13.62 1.34 10.53
N MET A 207 -14.00 1.37 9.27
CA MET A 207 -13.73 0.31 8.30
C MET A 207 -13.27 0.84 6.95
N THR A 208 -12.44 0.04 6.29
CA THR A 208 -12.14 0.14 4.85
C THR A 208 -12.38 -1.20 4.20
N LEU A 209 -13.18 -1.21 3.14
CA LEU A 209 -13.40 -2.36 2.26
C LEU A 209 -12.91 -2.00 0.86
N ILE A 210 -12.06 -2.85 0.27
CA ILE A 210 -11.54 -2.64 -1.08
C ILE A 210 -11.69 -3.94 -1.86
N SER A 211 -12.11 -3.83 -3.11
CA SER A 211 -12.11 -4.93 -4.06
C SER A 211 -11.43 -4.50 -5.35
N LYS A 212 -10.52 -5.32 -5.86
CA LYS A 212 -9.84 -5.12 -7.14
C LYS A 212 -9.91 -6.40 -7.96
N PHE A 213 -10.44 -6.30 -9.16
CA PHE A 213 -10.54 -7.39 -10.11
C PHE A 213 -9.64 -7.13 -11.31
N ILE A 214 -8.94 -8.15 -11.79
CA ILE A 214 -8.14 -8.13 -13.02
C ILE A 214 -8.45 -9.39 -13.81
N TRP A 215 -8.75 -9.22 -15.09
CA TRP A 215 -8.87 -10.31 -16.04
C TRP A 215 -7.86 -10.15 -17.17
N ALA A 216 -6.95 -11.12 -17.28
CA ALA A 216 -5.90 -11.13 -18.28
C ALA A 216 -6.39 -11.83 -19.56
N VAL A 217 -6.36 -11.12 -20.69
CA VAL A 217 -6.78 -11.64 -22.01
C VAL A 217 -5.67 -11.38 -23.01
N GLY A 218 -4.84 -12.37 -23.27
CA GLY A 218 -3.65 -12.20 -24.13
C GLY A 218 -2.72 -11.11 -23.59
N ASN A 219 -2.50 -10.06 -24.37
CA ASN A 219 -1.68 -8.91 -24.00
C ASN A 219 -2.47 -7.79 -23.32
N TRP A 220 -3.71 -8.04 -22.87
CA TRP A 220 -4.57 -7.07 -22.23
C TRP A 220 -4.89 -7.49 -20.81
N ASN A 221 -5.12 -6.49 -19.93
CA ASN A 221 -5.85 -6.66 -18.69
C ASN A 221 -7.10 -5.79 -18.74
N ILE A 222 -8.21 -6.36 -18.30
CA ILE A 222 -9.43 -5.63 -17.96
C ILE A 222 -9.44 -5.51 -16.44
N CYS A 223 -9.47 -4.29 -15.93
CA CYS A 223 -9.36 -4.01 -14.50
C CYS A 223 -10.62 -3.33 -14.00
N ALA A 224 -11.04 -3.67 -12.80
CA ALA A 224 -12.07 -2.95 -12.04
C ALA A 224 -11.63 -2.84 -10.59
N LYS A 225 -12.00 -1.73 -9.92
CA LYS A 225 -11.74 -1.53 -8.50
C LYS A 225 -12.86 -0.73 -7.89
N ALA A 226 -13.27 -1.12 -6.67
CA ALA A 226 -14.23 -0.39 -5.87
C ALA A 226 -13.81 -0.41 -4.42
N GLY A 227 -14.23 0.60 -3.66
CA GLY A 227 -14.02 0.65 -2.22
C GLY A 227 -15.12 1.41 -1.50
N TYR A 228 -15.31 1.04 -0.25
CA TYR A 228 -16.21 1.69 0.68
C TYR A 228 -15.51 1.85 2.03
N GLU A 229 -15.46 3.08 2.51
CA GLU A 229 -14.79 3.43 3.75
C GLU A 229 -15.73 4.26 4.62
N TRP A 230 -15.79 3.95 5.91
CA TRP A 230 -16.60 4.73 6.84
C TRP A 230 -15.96 4.76 8.23
N ASN A 231 -16.21 5.86 8.94
CA ASN A 231 -15.91 6.01 10.36
C ASN A 231 -17.10 6.66 11.03
N ASP A 232 -17.68 5.99 12.03
CA ASP A 232 -18.85 6.48 12.76
C ASP A 232 -18.53 7.81 13.45
N ILE A 233 -19.46 8.76 13.38
CA ILE A 233 -19.28 10.09 13.97
C ILE A 233 -19.06 10.06 15.48
N SER A 234 -19.51 9.00 16.17
CA SER A 234 -19.30 8.80 17.59
C SER A 234 -17.90 8.32 17.98
N ASN A 235 -17.03 8.03 17.01
CA ASN A 235 -15.67 7.56 17.24
C ASN A 235 -14.73 8.71 17.61
N VAL A 236 -15.09 9.41 18.70
CA VAL A 236 -14.30 10.49 19.29
C VAL A 236 -14.01 10.18 20.76
N ARG A 237 -12.86 10.62 21.23
CA ARG A 237 -12.45 10.55 22.64
C ARG A 237 -13.23 11.55 23.48
N ASP A 238 -13.11 11.47 24.80
CA ASP A 238 -13.78 12.37 25.73
C ASP A 238 -13.34 13.85 25.57
N ASP A 239 -12.14 14.09 25.05
CA ASP A 239 -11.61 15.42 24.72
C ASP A 239 -12.05 15.92 23.33
N GLY A 240 -12.87 15.16 22.60
CA GLY A 240 -13.37 15.47 21.27
C GLY A 240 -12.39 15.11 20.13
N SER A 241 -11.20 14.62 20.43
CA SER A 241 -10.25 14.18 19.39
C SER A 241 -10.69 12.85 18.74
N ALA A 242 -10.35 12.65 17.47
CA ALA A 242 -10.63 11.41 16.77
C ALA A 242 -9.79 10.24 17.30
N TYR A 243 -10.35 9.02 17.32
CA TYR A 243 -9.56 7.81 17.53
C TYR A 243 -8.71 7.50 16.30
N ASP A 244 -9.29 7.56 15.11
CA ASP A 244 -8.54 7.41 13.86
C ASP A 244 -8.28 8.79 13.23
N VAL A 245 -7.02 9.03 12.88
CA VAL A 245 -6.56 10.25 12.20
C VAL A 245 -6.48 10.04 10.67
N VAL A 246 -6.61 8.82 10.20
CA VAL A 246 -6.54 8.45 8.77
C VAL A 246 -7.91 8.58 8.12
N ILE A 247 -8.96 8.07 8.78
CA ILE A 247 -10.35 8.26 8.38
C ILE A 247 -11.07 9.04 9.49
N ALA A 248 -11.40 10.29 9.20
CA ALA A 248 -12.04 11.16 10.21
C ALA A 248 -13.43 10.64 10.62
N PRO A 249 -13.83 10.77 11.90
CA PRO A 249 -15.18 10.46 12.35
C PRO A 249 -16.25 11.18 11.52
N GLY A 250 -17.34 10.49 11.19
CA GLY A 250 -18.40 10.99 10.32
C GLY A 250 -18.08 10.96 8.83
N THR A 251 -16.97 10.34 8.43
CA THR A 251 -16.61 10.13 7.02
C THR A 251 -17.33 8.89 6.46
N GLU A 252 -17.94 9.07 5.30
CA GLU A 252 -18.41 7.98 4.45
C GLU A 252 -17.90 8.25 3.04
N TYR A 253 -17.17 7.31 2.46
CA TYR A 253 -16.48 7.47 1.19
C TYR A 253 -16.65 6.23 0.31
N VAL A 254 -17.15 6.44 -0.90
CA VAL A 254 -17.32 5.40 -1.92
C VAL A 254 -16.53 5.79 -3.15
N TYR A 255 -15.85 4.84 -3.74
CA TYR A 255 -15.20 5.02 -5.03
C TYR A 255 -15.31 3.75 -5.88
N ALA A 256 -15.35 3.92 -7.19
CA ALA A 256 -15.31 2.83 -8.14
C ALA A 256 -14.66 3.27 -9.45
N GLY A 257 -14.06 2.34 -10.15
CA GLY A 257 -13.46 2.61 -11.44
C GLY A 257 -13.15 1.33 -12.22
N CYS A 258 -12.85 1.52 -13.50
CA CYS A 258 -12.43 0.45 -14.39
C CYS A 258 -11.30 0.94 -15.30
N GLY A 259 -10.58 0.00 -15.92
CA GLY A 259 -9.48 0.33 -16.79
C GLY A 259 -9.09 -0.81 -17.72
N LEU A 260 -8.33 -0.42 -18.72
CA LEU A 260 -7.68 -1.32 -19.66
C LEU A 260 -6.18 -1.10 -19.60
N GLU A 261 -5.44 -2.18 -19.58
CA GLU A 261 -3.98 -2.17 -19.72
C GLU A 261 -3.60 -2.99 -20.97
N TRP A 262 -2.67 -2.47 -21.73
CA TRP A 262 -2.11 -3.16 -22.89
C TRP A 262 -0.60 -3.29 -22.79
N PHE A 263 -0.07 -4.47 -23.09
CA PHE A 263 1.33 -4.86 -22.98
C PHE A 263 1.92 -5.18 -24.36
N PRO A 264 2.25 -4.15 -25.17
CA PRO A 264 2.67 -4.35 -26.58
C PRO A 264 3.97 -5.14 -26.73
N PHE A 265 4.87 -5.13 -25.73
CA PHE A 265 6.19 -5.73 -25.77
C PHE A 265 6.44 -6.78 -24.69
N GLY A 266 5.36 -7.31 -24.09
CA GLY A 266 5.40 -8.19 -22.94
C GLY A 266 5.11 -7.46 -21.62
N ARG A 267 4.68 -8.23 -20.62
CA ARG A 267 4.14 -7.69 -19.35
C ARG A 267 5.18 -7.01 -18.46
N ASP A 268 6.47 -7.23 -18.71
CA ASP A 268 7.59 -6.75 -17.93
C ASP A 268 8.24 -5.46 -18.45
N LYS A 269 7.87 -4.97 -19.63
CA LYS A 269 8.55 -3.86 -20.31
C LYS A 269 7.74 -2.58 -20.35
N VAL A 270 6.66 -2.58 -21.14
CA VAL A 270 5.82 -1.42 -21.38
C VAL A 270 4.37 -1.79 -21.15
N ARG A 271 3.67 -0.96 -20.40
CA ARG A 271 2.23 -1.03 -20.19
C ARG A 271 1.62 0.32 -20.60
N LEU A 272 0.71 0.29 -21.55
CA LEU A 272 -0.19 1.41 -21.82
C LEU A 272 -1.48 1.20 -21.04
N HIS A 273 -2.09 2.27 -20.54
CA HIS A 273 -3.32 2.16 -19.76
C HIS A 273 -4.31 3.28 -20.07
N ALA A 274 -5.57 2.94 -19.96
CA ALA A 274 -6.70 3.85 -19.93
C ALA A 274 -7.56 3.49 -18.72
N VAL A 275 -7.75 4.42 -17.78
CA VAL A 275 -8.46 4.20 -16.53
C VAL A 275 -9.47 5.32 -16.30
N TYR A 276 -10.67 4.94 -15.89
CA TYR A 276 -11.69 5.87 -15.39
C TYR A 276 -12.07 5.47 -13.98
N TYR A 277 -12.19 6.45 -13.09
CA TYR A 277 -12.72 6.25 -11.75
C TYR A 277 -13.48 7.48 -11.24
N SER A 278 -14.43 7.22 -10.36
CA SER A 278 -15.25 8.23 -9.71
C SER A 278 -15.31 7.98 -8.21
N ASP A 279 -15.48 9.03 -7.45
CA ASP A 279 -15.65 8.96 -5.99
C ASP A 279 -16.77 9.88 -5.50
N SER A 280 -17.24 9.59 -4.27
CA SER A 280 -18.30 10.35 -3.61
C SER A 280 -17.84 11.67 -3.01
N GLU A 281 -16.52 11.90 -2.92
CA GLU A 281 -15.98 13.17 -2.44
C GLU A 281 -16.07 14.21 -3.54
N LYS A 282 -16.91 15.22 -3.35
CA LYS A 282 -17.17 16.30 -4.32
C LYS A 282 -17.60 15.82 -5.71
N HIS A 283 -18.17 14.62 -5.82
CA HIS A 283 -18.59 14.03 -7.10
C HIS A 283 -17.49 14.06 -8.16
N ARG A 284 -16.30 13.66 -7.76
CA ARG A 284 -15.10 13.69 -8.60
C ARG A 284 -15.13 12.57 -9.64
N ASN A 285 -14.78 12.93 -10.87
CA ASN A 285 -14.61 11.99 -11.97
C ASN A 285 -13.22 12.17 -12.57
N ASN A 286 -12.49 11.08 -12.75
CA ASN A 286 -11.12 11.08 -13.23
C ASN A 286 -10.98 10.16 -14.44
N PHE A 287 -10.22 10.61 -15.43
CA PHE A 287 -9.82 9.81 -16.57
C PHE A 287 -8.32 9.92 -16.76
N GLU A 288 -7.65 8.79 -16.94
CA GLU A 288 -6.21 8.71 -17.13
C GLU A 288 -5.86 7.90 -18.37
N LEU A 289 -4.97 8.48 -19.20
CA LEU A 289 -4.29 7.76 -20.27
C LEU A 289 -2.80 7.85 -20.04
N GLY A 290 -2.09 6.73 -20.08
CA GLY A 290 -0.66 6.80 -19.79
C GLY A 290 0.14 5.60 -20.22
N ALA A 291 1.45 5.73 -19.99
CA ALA A 291 2.43 4.71 -20.24
C ALA A 291 3.30 4.46 -18.99
N THR A 292 3.51 3.20 -18.70
CA THR A 292 4.45 2.74 -17.68
C THR A 292 5.53 1.92 -18.36
N TRP A 293 6.79 2.18 -18.04
CA TRP A 293 7.89 1.35 -18.56
C TRP A 293 8.91 1.03 -17.50
N ARG A 294 9.57 -0.10 -17.66
CA ARG A 294 10.64 -0.59 -16.78
C ARG A 294 11.88 -0.90 -17.62
N VAL A 295 13.04 -0.52 -17.08
CA VAL A 295 14.34 -0.86 -17.65
C VAL A 295 15.11 -1.64 -16.62
N ASN A 296 15.50 -2.87 -16.96
CA ASN A 296 16.32 -3.71 -16.11
C ASN A 296 17.77 -3.67 -16.60
N ILE A 297 18.68 -3.18 -15.76
CA ILE A 297 20.12 -3.20 -16.00
C ILE A 297 20.70 -4.30 -15.11
N ILE A 298 21.16 -5.38 -15.72
CA ILE A 298 21.75 -6.52 -14.99
C ILE A 298 23.26 -6.44 -15.18
N THR A 299 24.00 -6.17 -14.11
CA THR A 299 25.47 -6.32 -14.08
C THR A 299 25.77 -7.75 -13.63
N ARG A 300 26.26 -8.59 -14.54
CA ARG A 300 26.87 -9.88 -14.18
C ARG A 300 28.32 -9.62 -13.80
N ARG A 301 28.70 -9.97 -12.60
CA ARG A 301 30.10 -10.15 -12.21
C ARG A 301 30.45 -11.61 -12.26
#